data_1e88fe04bed6b84b89095c8a0558b76b
#
_entry.id   1e88fe04bed6b84b89095c8a0558b76b
#
_cell.length_a   1.000
_cell.length_b   1.000
_cell.length_c   1.000
_cell.angle_alpha   90.00
_cell.angle_beta   90.00
_cell.angle_gamma   90.00
#
_symmetry.space_group_name_H-M   'P 1'
#
loop_
_entity.id
_entity.type
_entity.pdbx_description
1 polymer ?
#
loop_
_entity_poly.entity_id
_entity_poly.type
_entity_poly.pdbx_seq_one_letter_code
_entity_poly.pdbx_strand_id
1 'polypeptide(L)'
;MAGIAGIQGADNGELARMLERIKHRGPHQTWINQGQGINLGCCELNVGGDSKPGSHHTADGGRAVALDGRVYNPEKGNKTDAEAVLALYDKFGTQFARQIDGDFACAISDGSRLILARDWAGIKPLYYGHSDGRLCFASEAKSLVGIADDVKEFPPGYVYSQELGFQRYTPQAVETPDFEDFEQARKVVRQLLVEATEKRMKDGAVGGILLSGGLDSSLITYMAHQINPDIECFTVSMEGGKDLPLAKDLTKLLGIKHHILMFGEKEINEILTQAIYHQEMYEESCVHGAIANFLAARFVKPHTSCVLTGEGADEFLGGYDGQFKQGENPEEVASIVDRLINVAHNTALQRLDRLVAANSIEARTPFLDTRVMDFCLKIPISCKIHGQEQVGKWVLRQAFEGCLPDHILYQPKRFFAQGSGVAWIMRSLAEKHISESELAEHNRIEGNPWLSSVEELYYYRIFKETFPQPAFDRLVGRWDPLRPAFFLELEKTTS
;
A
#
# COMPACT_ATOMS: atom_id res chain seq x y z
N MET A 1 -6.55 -8.96 7.00
CA MET A 1 -6.69 -7.49 6.87
C MET A 1 -7.73 -7.03 7.87
N ALA A 2 -7.63 -5.81 8.31
CA ALA A 2 -8.58 -5.22 9.23
C ALA A 2 -8.64 -3.69 9.05
N GLY A 3 -9.51 -3.03 9.79
CA GLY A 3 -9.44 -1.59 10.04
C GLY A 3 -9.30 -1.39 11.53
N ILE A 4 -8.29 -0.67 11.98
CA ILE A 4 -8.08 -0.39 13.40
C ILE A 4 -8.34 1.07 13.72
N ALA A 5 -8.84 1.32 14.92
CA ALA A 5 -9.00 2.66 15.49
C ALA A 5 -8.86 2.62 17.01
N GLY A 6 -8.54 3.76 17.59
CA GLY A 6 -8.50 3.87 19.05
C GLY A 6 -8.40 5.30 19.54
N ILE A 7 -8.69 5.49 20.81
CA ILE A 7 -8.67 6.79 21.49
C ILE A 7 -8.22 6.63 22.94
N GLN A 8 -7.39 7.56 23.40
CA GLN A 8 -7.02 7.67 24.81
C GLN A 8 -8.11 8.38 25.63
N GLY A 9 -8.24 8.01 26.90
CA GLY A 9 -9.17 8.63 27.84
C GLY A 9 -10.62 8.16 27.63
N ALA A 10 -11.56 9.00 28.05
CA ALA A 10 -12.99 8.69 27.93
C ALA A 10 -13.43 8.66 26.46
N ASP A 11 -14.23 7.68 26.09
CA ASP A 11 -14.86 7.54 24.79
C ASP A 11 -16.34 7.95 24.87
N ASN A 12 -16.69 9.06 24.21
CA ASN A 12 -18.06 9.57 24.12
C ASN A 12 -18.78 9.06 22.85
N GLY A 13 -18.51 7.81 22.46
CA GLY A 13 -18.99 7.22 21.21
C GLY A 13 -18.17 7.61 19.99
N GLU A 14 -16.99 8.19 20.19
CA GLU A 14 -16.06 8.58 19.12
C GLU A 14 -15.49 7.34 18.42
N LEU A 15 -15.05 6.34 19.20
CA LEU A 15 -14.49 5.10 18.64
C LEU A 15 -15.50 4.36 17.76
N ALA A 16 -16.76 4.30 18.16
CA ALA A 16 -17.79 3.67 17.33
C ALA A 16 -17.97 4.39 15.99
N ARG A 17 -17.95 5.72 15.98
CA ARG A 17 -18.00 6.54 14.75
C ARG A 17 -16.77 6.34 13.88
N MET A 18 -15.59 6.25 14.49
CA MET A 18 -14.34 5.97 13.79
C MET A 18 -14.38 4.60 13.09
N LEU A 19 -14.82 3.56 13.79
CA LEU A 19 -14.91 2.20 13.26
C LEU A 19 -15.96 2.08 12.15
N GLU A 20 -17.11 2.73 12.26
CA GLU A 20 -18.13 2.71 11.20
C GLU A 20 -17.59 3.25 9.87
N ARG A 21 -16.73 4.30 9.90
CA ARG A 21 -16.12 4.89 8.70
C ARG A 21 -15.11 3.97 8.01
N ILE A 22 -14.53 3.00 8.72
CA ILE A 22 -13.57 2.03 8.17
C ILE A 22 -14.11 0.59 8.14
N LYS A 23 -15.39 0.40 8.34
CA LYS A 23 -16.04 -0.91 8.37
C LYS A 23 -15.87 -1.70 7.07
N HIS A 24 -15.73 -0.98 5.92
CA HIS A 24 -15.45 -1.61 4.63
C HIS A 24 -14.14 -2.41 4.61
N ARG A 25 -13.15 -2.08 5.46
CA ARG A 25 -11.89 -2.84 5.60
C ARG A 25 -12.10 -4.22 6.21
N GLY A 26 -13.15 -4.37 7.03
CA GLY A 26 -13.45 -5.62 7.72
C GLY A 26 -14.92 -5.71 8.16
N PRO A 27 -15.84 -6.04 7.24
CA PRO A 27 -17.27 -6.00 7.52
C PRO A 27 -17.80 -7.20 8.31
N HIS A 28 -16.97 -8.23 8.56
CA HIS A 28 -17.43 -9.49 9.13
C HIS A 28 -17.65 -9.41 10.64
N GLN A 29 -16.76 -8.72 11.35
CA GLN A 29 -16.86 -8.53 12.80
C GLN A 29 -16.27 -7.18 13.20
N THR A 30 -16.86 -6.56 14.21
CA THR A 30 -16.28 -5.40 14.90
C THR A 30 -15.97 -5.79 16.33
N TRP A 31 -14.73 -5.64 16.73
CA TRP A 31 -14.26 -5.87 18.08
C TRP A 31 -13.91 -4.53 18.73
N ILE A 32 -14.30 -4.38 20.01
CA ILE A 32 -13.99 -3.20 20.83
C ILE A 32 -13.49 -3.67 22.19
N ASN A 33 -12.38 -3.12 22.62
CA ASN A 33 -11.84 -3.26 23.96
C ASN A 33 -11.85 -1.92 24.67
N GLN A 34 -12.62 -1.83 25.75
CA GLN A 34 -12.63 -0.66 26.65
C GLN A 34 -11.66 -0.92 27.80
N GLY A 35 -10.44 -0.39 27.66
CA GLY A 35 -9.37 -0.55 28.64
C GLY A 35 -9.31 0.60 29.64
N GLN A 36 -8.38 0.51 30.61
CA GLN A 36 -8.11 1.56 31.59
C GLN A 36 -7.41 2.76 30.93
N GLY A 37 -8.20 3.66 30.31
CA GLY A 37 -7.69 4.87 29.68
C GLY A 37 -7.26 4.74 28.22
N ILE A 38 -7.43 3.57 27.59
CA ILE A 38 -7.23 3.35 26.16
C ILE A 38 -8.35 2.46 25.63
N ASN A 39 -9.05 2.97 24.63
CA ASN A 39 -10.09 2.23 23.94
C ASN A 39 -9.59 1.86 22.55
N LEU A 40 -9.60 0.57 22.22
CA LEU A 40 -9.19 0.01 20.95
C LEU A 40 -10.35 -0.60 20.21
N GLY A 41 -10.35 -0.53 18.91
CA GLY A 41 -11.33 -1.20 18.05
C GLY A 41 -10.70 -1.76 16.78
N CYS A 42 -11.32 -2.82 16.27
CA CYS A 42 -10.90 -3.51 15.07
C CYS A 42 -12.13 -3.95 14.27
N CYS A 43 -12.15 -3.60 12.98
CA CYS A 43 -13.10 -4.16 12.01
C CYS A 43 -12.38 -5.29 11.27
N GLU A 44 -12.88 -6.52 11.36
CA GLU A 44 -12.15 -7.71 10.91
C GLU A 44 -12.67 -8.25 9.58
N LEU A 45 -11.74 -8.57 8.68
CA LEU A 45 -11.97 -9.25 7.41
C LEU A 45 -11.52 -10.70 7.51
N ASN A 46 -12.45 -11.62 7.35
CA ASN A 46 -12.15 -13.03 7.16
C ASN A 46 -11.91 -13.29 5.66
N VAL A 47 -10.70 -13.66 5.30
CA VAL A 47 -10.31 -13.92 3.89
C VAL A 47 -10.33 -15.41 3.53
N GLY A 48 -10.76 -16.29 4.45
CA GLY A 48 -10.72 -17.74 4.27
C GLY A 48 -9.35 -18.34 4.61
N GLY A 49 -9.17 -19.62 4.26
CA GLY A 49 -7.98 -20.38 4.63
C GLY A 49 -7.81 -20.46 6.16
N ASP A 50 -6.55 -20.44 6.61
CA ASP A 50 -6.18 -20.39 8.03
C ASP A 50 -6.13 -18.96 8.59
N SER A 51 -6.85 -18.02 7.95
CA SER A 51 -6.93 -16.62 8.39
C SER A 51 -7.56 -16.52 9.79
N LYS A 52 -6.97 -15.70 10.64
CA LYS A 52 -7.36 -15.54 12.04
C LYS A 52 -7.58 -14.07 12.38
N PRO A 53 -8.29 -13.76 13.50
CA PRO A 53 -8.65 -12.41 13.88
C PRO A 53 -7.46 -11.44 13.96
N GLY A 54 -7.69 -10.17 13.61
CA GLY A 54 -6.77 -9.04 13.76
C GLY A 54 -6.80 -8.42 15.16
N SER A 55 -7.55 -8.99 16.11
CA SER A 55 -7.68 -8.49 17.49
C SER A 55 -7.47 -9.61 18.50
N HIS A 56 -6.90 -9.23 19.66
CA HIS A 56 -6.70 -10.13 20.79
C HIS A 56 -6.63 -9.33 22.10
N HIS A 57 -7.06 -9.95 23.19
CA HIS A 57 -6.82 -9.45 24.54
C HIS A 57 -6.38 -10.61 25.45
N THR A 58 -5.54 -10.30 26.45
CA THR A 58 -5.12 -11.30 27.44
C THR A 58 -6.30 -11.70 28.33
N ALA A 59 -6.27 -12.92 28.86
CA ALA A 59 -7.37 -13.48 29.67
C ALA A 59 -7.65 -12.66 30.95
N ASP A 60 -6.65 -11.96 31.48
CA ASP A 60 -6.78 -11.06 32.63
C ASP A 60 -7.30 -9.66 32.23
N GLY A 61 -7.48 -9.39 30.90
CA GLY A 61 -7.91 -8.10 30.39
C GLY A 61 -6.85 -6.97 30.53
N GLY A 62 -5.63 -7.30 30.96
CA GLY A 62 -4.58 -6.30 31.21
C GLY A 62 -3.97 -5.72 29.93
N ARG A 63 -4.00 -6.48 28.84
CA ARG A 63 -3.44 -6.07 27.55
C ARG A 63 -4.37 -6.41 26.39
N ALA A 64 -4.34 -5.56 25.37
CA ALA A 64 -5.10 -5.75 24.15
C ALA A 64 -4.28 -5.29 22.94
N VAL A 65 -4.50 -5.92 21.78
CA VAL A 65 -3.91 -5.56 20.51
C VAL A 65 -4.97 -5.50 19.41
N ALA A 66 -4.91 -4.45 18.60
CA ALA A 66 -5.61 -4.33 17.34
C ALA A 66 -4.57 -4.27 16.22
N LEU A 67 -4.73 -5.12 15.20
CA LEU A 67 -3.77 -5.30 14.10
C LEU A 67 -4.48 -5.24 12.76
N ASP A 68 -4.04 -4.35 11.90
CA ASP A 68 -4.28 -4.41 10.46
C ASP A 68 -3.04 -4.99 9.79
N GLY A 69 -3.13 -6.19 9.22
CA GLY A 69 -2.00 -6.79 8.53
C GLY A 69 -1.80 -8.27 8.75
N ARG A 70 -0.58 -8.72 8.46
CA ARG A 70 -0.12 -10.12 8.56
C ARG A 70 1.26 -10.22 9.17
N VAL A 71 1.46 -11.27 9.96
CA VAL A 71 2.75 -11.67 10.55
C VAL A 71 3.17 -12.99 9.94
N TYR A 72 4.31 -12.99 9.27
CA TYR A 72 4.86 -14.15 8.55
C TYR A 72 5.98 -14.86 9.31
N ASN A 73 6.33 -14.41 10.50
CA ASN A 73 7.36 -15.03 11.34
C ASN A 73 7.16 -16.56 11.50
N PRO A 74 8.17 -17.41 11.24
CA PRO A 74 8.03 -18.86 11.40
C PRO A 74 7.65 -19.28 12.81
N GLU A 75 8.15 -18.59 13.85
CA GLU A 75 7.91 -18.86 15.28
C GLU A 75 6.47 -18.53 15.71
N LYS A 76 5.68 -17.89 14.87
CA LYS A 76 4.27 -17.65 15.11
C LYS A 76 3.53 -18.96 15.38
N GLY A 77 3.86 -20.04 14.67
CA GLY A 77 3.21 -21.34 14.81
C GLY A 77 1.70 -21.23 14.59
N ASN A 78 0.91 -21.76 15.52
CA ASN A 78 -0.56 -21.75 15.46
C ASN A 78 -1.21 -20.47 16.04
N LYS A 79 -0.42 -19.49 16.50
CA LYS A 79 -0.98 -18.23 17.03
C LYS A 79 -1.67 -17.43 15.92
N THR A 80 -2.64 -16.60 16.31
CA THR A 80 -3.14 -15.53 15.43
C THR A 80 -2.05 -14.49 15.18
N ASP A 81 -2.21 -13.63 14.16
CA ASP A 81 -1.27 -12.54 13.92
C ASP A 81 -1.22 -11.58 15.11
N ALA A 82 -2.37 -11.28 15.71
CA ALA A 82 -2.49 -10.44 16.89
C ALA A 82 -1.79 -11.06 18.13
N GLU A 83 -1.96 -12.36 18.38
CA GLU A 83 -1.25 -13.08 19.46
C GLU A 83 0.26 -13.11 19.23
N ALA A 84 0.70 -13.22 17.97
CA ALA A 84 2.12 -13.18 17.63
C ALA A 84 2.73 -11.80 17.92
N VAL A 85 2.04 -10.71 17.56
CA VAL A 85 2.45 -9.34 17.89
C VAL A 85 2.57 -9.16 19.39
N LEU A 86 1.58 -9.59 20.18
CA LEU A 86 1.61 -9.47 21.61
C LEU A 86 2.74 -10.29 22.25
N ALA A 87 2.98 -11.51 21.76
CA ALA A 87 4.09 -12.35 22.23
C ALA A 87 5.47 -11.72 21.93
N LEU A 88 5.63 -11.05 20.79
CA LEU A 88 6.84 -10.29 20.46
C LEU A 88 6.98 -9.06 21.36
N TYR A 89 5.88 -8.35 21.64
CA TYR A 89 5.88 -7.24 22.59
C TYR A 89 6.27 -7.69 24.00
N ASP A 90 5.75 -8.83 24.48
CA ASP A 90 6.11 -9.39 25.77
C ASP A 90 7.61 -9.70 25.90
N LYS A 91 8.21 -10.15 24.79
CA LYS A 91 9.63 -10.54 24.78
C LYS A 91 10.58 -9.37 24.59
N PHE A 92 10.19 -8.37 23.76
CA PHE A 92 11.11 -7.33 23.29
C PHE A 92 10.70 -5.90 23.67
N GLY A 93 9.56 -5.72 24.37
CA GLY A 93 9.02 -4.40 24.69
C GLY A 93 8.79 -3.57 23.42
N THR A 94 9.12 -2.28 23.46
CA THR A 94 8.98 -1.36 22.32
C THR A 94 9.85 -1.70 21.11
N GLN A 95 10.79 -2.66 21.23
CA GLN A 95 11.59 -3.16 20.11
C GLN A 95 10.91 -4.29 19.33
N PHE A 96 9.69 -4.67 19.67
CA PHE A 96 8.95 -5.79 19.06
C PHE A 96 8.79 -5.65 17.55
N ALA A 97 8.53 -4.43 17.05
CA ALA A 97 8.29 -4.17 15.64
C ALA A 97 9.48 -4.54 14.74
N ARG A 98 10.71 -4.45 15.26
CA ARG A 98 11.93 -4.89 14.55
C ARG A 98 11.96 -6.39 14.30
N GLN A 99 11.21 -7.16 15.09
CA GLN A 99 11.19 -8.62 15.04
C GLN A 99 10.03 -9.14 14.16
N ILE A 100 9.16 -8.27 13.67
CA ILE A 100 8.06 -8.67 12.80
C ILE A 100 8.55 -8.80 11.36
N ASP A 101 8.43 -9.98 10.78
CA ASP A 101 8.39 -10.20 9.34
C ASP A 101 6.92 -10.11 8.92
N GLY A 102 6.51 -9.00 8.30
CA GLY A 102 5.11 -8.80 7.99
C GLY A 102 4.75 -7.42 7.45
N ASP A 103 3.50 -7.32 7.02
CA ASP A 103 2.85 -6.11 6.54
C ASP A 103 1.86 -5.70 7.63
N PHE A 104 2.09 -4.60 8.36
CA PHE A 104 1.29 -4.30 9.55
C PHE A 104 1.18 -2.85 9.95
N ALA A 105 0.01 -2.50 10.52
CA ALA A 105 -0.17 -1.40 11.43
C ALA A 105 -0.85 -1.93 12.69
N CYS A 106 -0.34 -1.61 13.87
CA CYS A 106 -0.91 -2.15 15.10
C CYS A 106 -0.95 -1.12 16.23
N ALA A 107 -1.87 -1.37 17.15
CA ALA A 107 -2.00 -0.67 18.41
C ALA A 107 -2.04 -1.67 19.56
N ILE A 108 -1.25 -1.44 20.59
CA ILE A 108 -1.22 -2.24 21.81
C ILE A 108 -1.62 -1.34 22.97
N SER A 109 -2.60 -1.81 23.76
CA SER A 109 -2.91 -1.27 25.08
C SER A 109 -2.27 -2.16 26.15
N ASP A 110 -1.40 -1.60 26.99
CA ASP A 110 -0.76 -2.28 28.10
C ASP A 110 -1.02 -1.47 29.38
N GLY A 111 -2.16 -1.77 30.00
CA GLY A 111 -2.73 -0.95 31.07
C GLY A 111 -3.12 0.44 30.54
N SER A 112 -2.47 1.49 31.07
CA SER A 112 -2.68 2.88 30.61
C SER A 112 -1.72 3.30 29.48
N ARG A 113 -0.81 2.43 29.04
CA ARG A 113 0.18 2.73 27.98
C ARG A 113 -0.35 2.36 26.62
N LEU A 114 -0.27 3.29 25.68
CA LEU A 114 -0.54 3.07 24.27
C LEU A 114 0.78 2.93 23.50
N ILE A 115 0.88 1.86 22.72
CA ILE A 115 1.96 1.64 21.77
C ILE A 115 1.35 1.54 20.37
N LEU A 116 1.88 2.30 19.41
CA LEU A 116 1.53 2.23 18.01
C LEU A 116 2.77 1.81 17.22
N ALA A 117 2.58 1.01 16.16
CA ALA A 117 3.66 0.67 15.25
C ALA A 117 3.13 0.48 13.83
N ARG A 118 3.98 0.82 12.84
CA ARG A 118 3.68 0.65 11.43
C ARG A 118 4.85 -0.03 10.73
N ASP A 119 4.58 -0.90 9.76
CA ASP A 119 5.59 -1.63 9.02
C ASP A 119 6.59 -0.71 8.31
N TRP A 120 7.72 -1.29 7.94
CA TRP A 120 8.90 -0.57 7.45
C TRP A 120 8.64 0.22 6.16
N ALA A 121 7.86 -0.32 5.22
CA ALA A 121 7.52 0.34 3.96
C ALA A 121 6.21 1.15 4.02
N GLY A 122 5.45 1.04 5.12
CA GLY A 122 4.13 1.65 5.24
C GLY A 122 3.07 1.02 4.35
N ILE A 123 3.16 -0.30 4.15
CA ILE A 123 2.20 -1.09 3.36
C ILE A 123 0.80 -0.96 3.97
N LYS A 124 0.73 -1.05 5.33
CA LYS A 124 -0.51 -0.79 6.04
C LYS A 124 -0.59 0.66 6.49
N PRO A 125 -1.74 1.30 6.29
CA PRO A 125 -1.90 2.69 6.66
C PRO A 125 -2.14 2.86 8.16
N LEU A 126 -1.68 4.01 8.70
CA LEU A 126 -2.00 4.45 10.04
C LEU A 126 -1.96 5.98 10.11
N TYR A 127 -2.95 6.58 10.75
CA TYR A 127 -3.07 8.00 10.99
C TYR A 127 -3.33 8.27 12.45
N TYR A 128 -2.91 9.44 12.94
CA TYR A 128 -3.14 9.86 14.29
C TYR A 128 -3.43 11.36 14.38
N GLY A 129 -3.98 11.79 15.48
CA GLY A 129 -4.24 13.18 15.79
C GLY A 129 -4.68 13.33 17.24
N HIS A 130 -5.09 14.54 17.62
CA HIS A 130 -5.55 14.80 18.96
C HIS A 130 -6.98 15.35 18.97
N SER A 131 -7.75 14.90 19.95
CA SER A 131 -9.10 15.36 20.27
C SER A 131 -9.09 15.83 21.73
N ASP A 132 -9.19 17.14 21.97
CA ASP A 132 -9.08 17.71 23.35
C ASP A 132 -7.82 17.23 24.10
N GLY A 133 -6.67 17.17 23.42
CA GLY A 133 -5.41 16.71 23.97
C GLY A 133 -5.27 15.19 24.14
N ARG A 134 -6.31 14.40 23.80
CA ARG A 134 -6.28 12.94 23.82
C ARG A 134 -5.81 12.41 22.46
N LEU A 135 -4.83 11.52 22.43
CA LEU A 135 -4.38 10.88 21.21
C LEU A 135 -5.47 9.96 20.67
N CYS A 136 -5.80 10.10 19.38
CA CYS A 136 -6.64 9.19 18.63
C CYS A 136 -5.91 8.75 17.35
N PHE A 137 -6.23 7.56 16.86
CA PHE A 137 -5.60 6.98 15.68
C PHE A 137 -6.58 6.09 14.91
N ALA A 138 -6.32 5.91 13.62
CA ALA A 138 -7.10 5.00 12.77
C ALA A 138 -6.29 4.56 11.55
N SER A 139 -6.69 3.42 10.94
CA SER A 139 -6.16 2.95 9.66
C SER A 139 -6.35 3.97 8.53
N GLU A 140 -7.43 4.76 8.55
CA GLU A 140 -7.73 5.71 7.48
C GLU A 140 -8.04 7.09 8.05
N ALA A 141 -7.58 8.15 7.36
CA ALA A 141 -7.70 9.52 7.81
C ALA A 141 -9.18 9.97 7.92
N LYS A 142 -10.07 9.43 7.06
CA LYS A 142 -11.52 9.73 7.12
C LYS A 142 -12.15 9.41 8.48
N SER A 143 -11.60 8.44 9.21
CA SER A 143 -12.07 8.09 10.55
C SER A 143 -11.87 9.23 11.56
N LEU A 144 -10.87 10.07 11.32
CA LEU A 144 -10.49 11.18 12.20
C LEU A 144 -11.18 12.50 11.83
N VAL A 145 -11.92 12.58 10.72
CA VAL A 145 -12.68 13.78 10.32
C VAL A 145 -13.71 14.13 11.39
N GLY A 146 -13.63 15.37 11.94
CA GLY A 146 -14.50 15.84 13.01
C GLY A 146 -14.33 15.09 14.35
N ILE A 147 -13.23 14.35 14.50
CA ILE A 147 -12.76 13.71 15.74
C ILE A 147 -11.47 14.40 16.19
N ALA A 148 -10.49 14.51 15.29
CA ALA A 148 -9.20 15.12 15.59
C ALA A 148 -8.98 16.43 14.82
N ASP A 149 -8.25 17.37 15.42
CA ASP A 149 -7.97 18.69 14.87
C ASP A 149 -6.68 18.72 14.04
N ASP A 150 -5.66 17.93 14.42
CA ASP A 150 -4.31 17.93 13.85
C ASP A 150 -3.94 16.57 13.23
N VAL A 151 -4.73 16.09 12.30
CA VAL A 151 -4.52 14.77 11.68
C VAL A 151 -3.20 14.71 10.93
N LYS A 152 -2.42 13.65 11.22
CA LYS A 152 -1.12 13.35 10.63
C LYS A 152 -1.03 11.88 10.22
N GLU A 153 -0.23 11.60 9.21
CA GLU A 153 0.16 10.23 8.88
C GLU A 153 1.16 9.71 9.91
N PHE A 154 0.97 8.47 10.36
CA PHE A 154 1.96 7.80 11.21
C PHE A 154 3.11 7.31 10.31
N PRO A 155 4.37 7.69 10.61
CA PRO A 155 5.48 7.41 9.70
C PRO A 155 5.76 5.90 9.58
N PRO A 156 6.06 5.40 8.36
CA PRO A 156 6.52 4.04 8.14
C PRO A 156 7.82 3.72 8.88
N GLY A 157 7.94 2.51 9.42
CA GLY A 157 9.13 2.08 10.14
C GLY A 157 9.31 2.73 11.52
N TYR A 158 8.21 3.16 12.14
CA TYR A 158 8.25 3.74 13.47
C TYR A 158 7.40 2.98 14.48
N VAL A 159 7.84 3.06 15.73
CA VAL A 159 7.06 2.74 16.92
C VAL A 159 6.87 4.02 17.72
N TYR A 160 5.67 4.22 18.22
CA TYR A 160 5.36 5.28 19.18
C TYR A 160 5.00 4.68 20.53
N SER A 161 5.52 5.27 21.59
CA SER A 161 5.02 5.08 22.95
C SER A 161 4.97 6.43 23.67
N GLN A 162 4.08 6.55 24.67
CA GLN A 162 3.97 7.80 25.44
C GLN A 162 5.27 8.19 26.16
N GLU A 163 6.08 7.22 26.55
CA GLU A 163 7.32 7.43 27.29
C GLU A 163 8.48 7.88 26.39
N LEU A 164 8.58 7.30 25.18
CA LEU A 164 9.72 7.47 24.28
C LEU A 164 9.44 8.35 23.06
N GLY A 165 8.15 8.70 22.82
CA GLY A 165 7.75 9.34 21.59
C GLY A 165 7.93 8.42 20.38
N PHE A 166 8.17 9.01 19.21
CA PHE A 166 8.42 8.29 17.96
C PHE A 166 9.85 7.75 17.91
N GLN A 167 9.99 6.44 17.71
CA GLN A 167 11.28 5.74 17.56
C GLN A 167 11.32 5.04 16.21
N ARG A 168 12.27 5.42 15.35
CA ARG A 168 12.52 4.71 14.07
C ARG A 168 13.13 3.36 14.34
N TYR A 169 12.74 2.36 13.57
CA TYR A 169 13.36 1.04 13.63
C TYR A 169 13.77 0.55 12.22
N THR A 170 14.77 -0.35 12.21
CA THR A 170 15.13 -1.14 11.04
C THR A 170 14.80 -2.61 11.35
N PRO A 171 14.14 -3.35 10.44
CA PRO A 171 13.87 -4.76 10.65
C PRO A 171 15.12 -5.54 11.00
N GLN A 172 15.04 -6.42 12.01
CA GLN A 172 16.12 -7.32 12.42
C GLN A 172 15.81 -8.79 12.15
N ALA A 173 14.55 -9.09 11.85
CA ALA A 173 14.09 -10.45 11.61
C ALA A 173 14.66 -11.07 10.32
N VAL A 174 15.53 -10.35 9.62
CA VAL A 174 15.85 -10.66 8.23
C VAL A 174 17.35 -10.52 7.99
N GLU A 175 18.01 -11.63 7.80
CA GLU A 175 19.35 -11.66 7.21
C GLU A 175 19.24 -11.95 5.72
N THR A 176 19.73 -11.02 4.89
CA THR A 176 19.92 -11.25 3.46
C THR A 176 21.41 -11.22 3.13
N PRO A 177 21.83 -11.95 2.09
CA PRO A 177 23.23 -11.89 1.64
C PRO A 177 23.65 -10.47 1.32
N ASP A 178 24.94 -10.16 1.53
CA ASP A 178 25.53 -8.95 0.97
C ASP A 178 25.64 -9.08 -0.55
N PHE A 179 25.67 -7.92 -1.22
CA PHE A 179 25.89 -7.88 -2.66
C PHE A 179 27.35 -8.26 -2.98
N GLU A 180 27.55 -9.24 -3.85
CA GLU A 180 28.87 -9.65 -4.34
C GLU A 180 29.07 -9.25 -5.80
N ASP A 181 28.17 -9.73 -6.68
CA ASP A 181 28.18 -9.44 -8.10
C ASP A 181 26.76 -9.57 -8.72
N PHE A 182 26.66 -9.26 -10.01
CA PHE A 182 25.39 -9.32 -10.73
C PHE A 182 24.81 -10.74 -10.84
N GLU A 183 25.65 -11.75 -11.01
CA GLU A 183 25.22 -13.14 -11.14
C GLU A 183 24.67 -13.70 -9.82
N GLN A 184 25.26 -13.31 -8.72
CA GLN A 184 24.73 -13.61 -7.40
C GLN A 184 23.43 -12.84 -7.18
N ALA A 185 23.38 -11.53 -7.50
CA ALA A 185 22.21 -10.70 -7.29
C ALA A 185 20.96 -11.26 -8.02
N ARG A 186 21.09 -11.66 -9.30
CA ARG A 186 19.95 -12.22 -10.04
C ARG A 186 19.43 -13.54 -9.45
N LYS A 187 20.32 -14.38 -8.90
CA LYS A 187 19.93 -15.63 -8.23
C LYS A 187 19.20 -15.37 -6.92
N VAL A 188 19.73 -14.45 -6.11
CA VAL A 188 19.16 -14.06 -4.81
C VAL A 188 17.80 -13.41 -5.00
N VAL A 189 17.66 -12.45 -5.92
CA VAL A 189 16.35 -11.79 -6.22
C VAL A 189 15.31 -12.84 -6.61
N ARG A 190 15.65 -13.80 -7.49
CA ARG A 190 14.73 -14.86 -7.88
C ARG A 190 14.32 -15.72 -6.68
N GLN A 191 15.29 -16.18 -5.89
CA GLN A 191 15.04 -17.02 -4.72
C GLN A 191 14.12 -16.31 -3.72
N LEU A 192 14.45 -15.06 -3.35
CA LEU A 192 13.69 -14.30 -2.38
C LEU A 192 12.25 -14.03 -2.85
N LEU A 193 12.02 -13.75 -4.15
CA LEU A 193 10.69 -13.54 -4.68
C LEU A 193 9.85 -14.82 -4.72
N VAL A 194 10.44 -15.96 -5.05
CA VAL A 194 9.76 -17.27 -4.98
C VAL A 194 9.34 -17.54 -3.53
N GLU A 195 10.26 -17.45 -2.58
CA GLU A 195 9.99 -17.66 -1.15
C GLU A 195 8.96 -16.67 -0.60
N ALA A 196 9.00 -15.40 -1.04
CA ALA A 196 8.03 -14.38 -0.66
C ALA A 196 6.63 -14.69 -1.19
N THR A 197 6.53 -15.25 -2.40
CA THR A 197 5.27 -15.67 -3.00
C THR A 197 4.70 -16.89 -2.26
N GLU A 198 5.50 -17.90 -2.03
CA GLU A 198 5.14 -19.11 -1.25
C GLU A 198 4.63 -18.73 0.15
N LYS A 199 5.37 -17.85 0.84
CA LYS A 199 5.04 -17.37 2.18
C LYS A 199 3.66 -16.72 2.22
N ARG A 200 3.31 -15.92 1.22
CA ARG A 200 2.03 -15.21 1.11
C ARG A 200 0.86 -16.10 0.68
N MET A 201 1.14 -17.26 0.10
CA MET A 201 0.13 -18.24 -0.29
C MET A 201 -0.07 -19.38 0.72
N LYS A 202 0.81 -19.48 1.72
CA LYS A 202 0.89 -20.63 2.64
C LYS A 202 -0.41 -20.92 3.41
N ASP A 203 -1.20 -19.90 3.73
CA ASP A 203 -2.46 -20.07 4.49
C ASP A 203 -3.66 -20.51 3.63
N GLY A 204 -3.47 -20.67 2.31
CA GLY A 204 -4.50 -21.07 1.37
C GLY A 204 -5.59 -20.03 1.11
N ALA A 205 -5.44 -18.80 1.59
CA ALA A 205 -6.45 -17.76 1.42
C ALA A 205 -6.42 -17.09 0.04
N VAL A 206 -5.28 -17.10 -0.65
CA VAL A 206 -5.11 -16.45 -1.95
C VAL A 206 -5.87 -17.21 -3.03
N GLY A 207 -6.95 -16.62 -3.55
CA GLY A 207 -7.78 -17.19 -4.61
C GLY A 207 -7.57 -16.56 -5.99
N GLY A 208 -6.75 -15.50 -6.12
CA GLY A 208 -6.56 -14.85 -7.40
C GLY A 208 -5.38 -13.91 -7.48
N ILE A 209 -5.13 -13.42 -8.70
CA ILE A 209 -4.05 -12.47 -9.01
C ILE A 209 -4.62 -11.29 -9.78
N LEU A 210 -4.28 -10.07 -9.38
CA LEU A 210 -4.52 -8.88 -10.18
C LEU A 210 -3.45 -8.81 -11.29
N LEU A 211 -3.82 -9.22 -12.49
CA LEU A 211 -2.93 -9.30 -13.65
C LEU A 211 -3.14 -8.09 -14.56
N SER A 212 -2.21 -7.13 -14.53
CA SER A 212 -2.26 -5.98 -15.45
C SER A 212 -1.75 -6.32 -16.86
N GLY A 213 -0.92 -7.35 -16.99
CA GLY A 213 -0.15 -7.64 -18.21
C GLY A 213 1.24 -7.04 -18.23
N GLY A 214 1.60 -6.20 -17.23
CA GLY A 214 2.95 -5.69 -16.98
C GLY A 214 3.89 -6.79 -16.46
N LEU A 215 5.21 -6.53 -16.51
CA LEU A 215 6.26 -7.46 -16.07
C LEU A 215 5.98 -8.01 -14.66
N ASP A 216 5.74 -7.13 -13.70
CA ASP A 216 5.66 -7.47 -12.27
C ASP A 216 4.50 -8.43 -11.98
N SER A 217 3.29 -8.07 -12.45
CA SER A 217 2.12 -8.91 -12.29
C SER A 217 2.26 -10.23 -13.06
N SER A 218 2.96 -10.24 -14.19
CA SER A 218 3.24 -11.44 -14.97
C SER A 218 4.19 -12.39 -14.22
N LEU A 219 5.21 -11.86 -13.55
CA LEU A 219 6.13 -12.66 -12.74
C LEU A 219 5.42 -13.23 -11.49
N ILE A 220 4.60 -12.44 -10.81
CA ILE A 220 3.77 -12.95 -9.71
C ILE A 220 2.84 -14.05 -10.20
N THR A 221 2.22 -13.89 -11.36
CA THR A 221 1.34 -14.90 -11.96
C THR A 221 2.12 -16.20 -12.24
N TYR A 222 3.30 -16.09 -12.84
CA TYR A 222 4.15 -17.24 -13.11
C TYR A 222 4.50 -17.99 -11.82
N MET A 223 5.01 -17.30 -10.79
CA MET A 223 5.42 -17.91 -9.52
C MET A 223 4.22 -18.53 -8.77
N ALA A 224 3.11 -17.80 -8.70
CA ALA A 224 1.91 -18.28 -8.02
C ALA A 224 1.30 -19.52 -8.69
N HIS A 225 1.32 -19.59 -10.02
CA HIS A 225 0.87 -20.76 -10.77
C HIS A 225 1.74 -22.00 -10.53
N GLN A 226 3.05 -21.84 -10.30
CA GLN A 226 3.91 -22.98 -9.92
C GLN A 226 3.56 -23.56 -8.53
N ILE A 227 3.00 -22.71 -7.64
CA ILE A 227 2.59 -23.10 -6.28
C ILE A 227 1.15 -23.66 -6.29
N ASN A 228 0.25 -22.99 -6.99
CA ASN A 228 -1.15 -23.39 -7.14
C ASN A 228 -1.57 -23.31 -8.61
N PRO A 229 -1.62 -24.44 -9.34
CA PRO A 229 -2.02 -24.47 -10.75
C PRO A 229 -3.47 -24.02 -11.01
N ASP A 230 -4.32 -24.06 -10.00
CA ASP A 230 -5.74 -23.66 -10.10
C ASP A 230 -5.98 -22.17 -9.81
N ILE A 231 -4.91 -21.37 -9.61
CA ILE A 231 -5.01 -19.94 -9.34
C ILE A 231 -5.68 -19.22 -10.54
N GLU A 232 -6.55 -18.27 -10.26
CA GLU A 232 -7.26 -17.50 -11.29
C GLU A 232 -6.68 -16.09 -11.46
N CYS A 233 -6.73 -15.54 -12.68
CA CYS A 233 -6.27 -14.18 -12.97
C CYS A 233 -7.44 -13.24 -13.27
N PHE A 234 -7.31 -11.99 -12.83
CA PHE A 234 -8.30 -10.94 -13.00
C PHE A 234 -7.65 -9.70 -13.63
N THR A 235 -8.21 -9.26 -14.74
CA THR A 235 -7.75 -8.07 -15.49
C THR A 235 -8.91 -7.12 -15.70
N VAL A 236 -8.68 -5.83 -15.50
CA VAL A 236 -9.57 -4.76 -15.93
C VAL A 236 -8.89 -3.95 -17.02
N SER A 237 -9.61 -3.60 -18.08
CA SER A 237 -9.05 -2.85 -19.20
C SER A 237 -10.13 -2.03 -19.91
N MET A 238 -9.70 -0.97 -20.57
CA MET A 238 -10.52 -0.26 -21.53
C MET A 238 -10.33 -0.83 -22.94
N GLU A 239 -11.24 -0.48 -23.84
CA GLU A 239 -11.08 -0.82 -25.26
C GLU A 239 -9.79 -0.21 -25.82
N GLY A 240 -8.99 -1.02 -26.52
CA GLY A 240 -7.67 -0.61 -27.02
C GLY A 240 -6.56 -0.58 -25.97
N GLY A 241 -6.80 -1.03 -24.73
CA GLY A 241 -5.78 -1.14 -23.68
C GLY A 241 -4.60 -2.03 -24.12
N LYS A 242 -3.38 -1.47 -24.08
CA LYS A 242 -2.18 -2.10 -24.68
C LYS A 242 -1.62 -3.27 -23.87
N ASP A 243 -1.97 -3.38 -22.61
CA ASP A 243 -1.45 -4.42 -21.72
C ASP A 243 -2.35 -5.68 -21.69
N LEU A 244 -3.62 -5.54 -22.06
CA LEU A 244 -4.57 -6.66 -22.12
C LEU A 244 -4.12 -7.82 -23.05
N PRO A 245 -3.57 -7.58 -24.26
CA PRO A 245 -3.02 -8.66 -25.08
C PRO A 245 -1.94 -9.47 -24.38
N LEU A 246 -1.04 -8.82 -23.64
CA LEU A 246 0.04 -9.49 -22.90
C LEU A 246 -0.50 -10.35 -21.75
N ALA A 247 -1.52 -9.85 -21.03
CA ALA A 247 -2.20 -10.63 -19.99
C ALA A 247 -2.88 -11.88 -20.56
N LYS A 248 -3.53 -11.76 -21.74
CA LYS A 248 -4.15 -12.89 -22.46
C LYS A 248 -3.12 -13.90 -22.94
N ASP A 249 -1.99 -13.45 -23.48
CA ASP A 249 -0.93 -14.32 -23.96
C ASP A 249 -0.32 -15.12 -22.80
N LEU A 250 -0.04 -14.47 -21.66
CA LEU A 250 0.47 -15.15 -20.48
C LEU A 250 -0.49 -16.21 -19.94
N THR A 251 -1.75 -15.85 -19.76
CA THR A 251 -2.74 -16.79 -19.19
C THR A 251 -3.02 -17.96 -20.12
N LYS A 252 -3.00 -17.74 -21.44
CA LYS A 252 -3.08 -18.79 -22.44
C LYS A 252 -1.85 -19.71 -22.41
N LEU A 253 -0.65 -19.13 -22.29
CA LEU A 253 0.61 -19.90 -22.20
C LEU A 253 0.61 -20.82 -20.99
N LEU A 254 0.16 -20.32 -19.82
CA LEU A 254 0.15 -21.06 -18.57
C LEU A 254 -1.11 -21.91 -18.36
N GLY A 255 -2.13 -21.79 -19.20
CA GLY A 255 -3.40 -22.50 -19.03
C GLY A 255 -4.27 -21.99 -17.89
N ILE A 256 -4.08 -20.73 -17.45
CA ILE A 256 -4.75 -20.13 -16.31
C ILE A 256 -6.12 -19.57 -16.71
N LYS A 257 -7.13 -19.80 -15.87
CA LYS A 257 -8.45 -19.19 -16.03
C LYS A 257 -8.37 -17.68 -15.84
N HIS A 258 -8.80 -16.94 -16.88
CA HIS A 258 -8.65 -15.50 -16.94
C HIS A 258 -10.00 -14.80 -17.00
N HIS A 259 -10.29 -13.98 -15.99
CA HIS A 259 -11.46 -13.11 -15.94
C HIS A 259 -11.08 -11.71 -16.41
N ILE A 260 -11.88 -11.15 -17.31
CA ILE A 260 -11.62 -9.84 -17.92
C ILE A 260 -12.86 -8.97 -17.75
N LEU A 261 -12.70 -7.80 -17.16
CA LEU A 261 -13.69 -6.74 -17.12
C LEU A 261 -13.28 -5.61 -18.06
N MET A 262 -14.11 -5.35 -19.06
CA MET A 262 -14.00 -4.15 -19.88
C MET A 262 -14.80 -3.03 -19.25
N PHE A 263 -14.23 -1.82 -19.17
CA PHE A 263 -14.88 -0.65 -18.59
C PHE A 263 -14.68 0.58 -19.50
N GLY A 264 -15.47 1.63 -19.27
CA GLY A 264 -15.42 2.87 -20.05
C GLY A 264 -15.81 4.09 -19.22
N GLU A 265 -16.13 5.20 -19.89
CA GLU A 265 -16.49 6.49 -19.26
C GLU A 265 -17.64 6.35 -18.25
N LYS A 266 -18.61 5.50 -18.54
CA LYS A 266 -19.77 5.29 -17.65
C LYS A 266 -19.34 4.76 -16.28
N GLU A 267 -18.57 3.67 -16.28
CA GLU A 267 -18.08 3.04 -15.04
C GLU A 267 -17.16 3.97 -14.27
N ILE A 268 -16.33 4.75 -14.97
CA ILE A 268 -15.46 5.78 -14.36
C ILE A 268 -16.31 6.81 -13.61
N ASN A 269 -17.33 7.39 -14.27
CA ASN A 269 -18.21 8.38 -13.67
C ASN A 269 -18.95 7.86 -12.43
N GLU A 270 -19.39 6.59 -12.46
CA GLU A 270 -20.12 5.97 -11.37
C GLU A 270 -19.26 5.80 -10.10
N ILE A 271 -17.93 5.67 -10.24
CA ILE A 271 -17.06 5.33 -9.11
C ILE A 271 -16.10 6.45 -8.69
N LEU A 272 -15.93 7.52 -9.46
CA LEU A 272 -14.91 8.56 -9.24
C LEU A 272 -14.96 9.12 -7.82
N THR A 273 -16.13 9.54 -7.36
CA THR A 273 -16.32 10.08 -6.00
C THR A 273 -15.98 9.05 -4.93
N GLN A 274 -16.36 7.78 -5.14
CA GLN A 274 -16.03 6.70 -4.21
C GLN A 274 -14.53 6.41 -4.21
N ALA A 275 -13.88 6.41 -5.37
CA ALA A 275 -12.44 6.20 -5.49
C ALA A 275 -11.66 7.30 -4.74
N ILE A 276 -12.01 8.58 -4.91
CA ILE A 276 -11.41 9.71 -4.20
C ILE A 276 -11.67 9.60 -2.68
N TYR A 277 -12.90 9.27 -2.28
CA TYR A 277 -13.28 9.08 -0.88
C TYR A 277 -12.44 7.99 -0.20
N HIS A 278 -12.34 6.82 -0.84
CA HIS A 278 -11.61 5.70 -0.25
C HIS A 278 -10.09 5.88 -0.31
N GLN A 279 -9.57 6.43 -1.39
CA GLN A 279 -8.14 6.69 -1.51
C GLN A 279 -7.67 7.83 -0.61
N GLU A 280 -8.55 8.80 -0.27
CA GLU A 280 -8.22 9.98 0.52
C GLU A 280 -7.18 10.87 -0.18
N MET A 281 -7.34 11.10 -1.48
CA MET A 281 -6.34 11.76 -2.33
C MET A 281 -6.99 12.47 -3.51
N TYR A 282 -6.32 13.53 -4.01
CA TYR A 282 -6.71 14.27 -5.21
C TYR A 282 -5.56 14.46 -6.21
N GLU A 283 -4.36 13.90 -5.94
CA GLU A 283 -3.25 13.93 -6.89
C GLU A 283 -3.62 13.16 -8.16
N GLU A 284 -3.40 13.79 -9.33
CA GLU A 284 -3.90 13.36 -10.64
C GLU A 284 -3.55 11.92 -10.99
N SER A 285 -2.27 11.58 -10.95
CA SER A 285 -1.81 10.25 -11.39
C SER A 285 -2.24 9.13 -10.43
N CYS A 286 -2.35 9.44 -9.14
CA CYS A 286 -2.86 8.54 -8.14
C CYS A 286 -4.36 8.28 -8.32
N VAL A 287 -5.16 9.31 -8.65
CA VAL A 287 -6.60 9.15 -8.92
C VAL A 287 -6.83 8.34 -10.19
N HIS A 288 -6.04 8.55 -11.25
CA HIS A 288 -6.13 7.70 -12.45
C HIS A 288 -5.92 6.21 -12.13
N GLY A 289 -4.90 5.90 -11.34
CA GLY A 289 -4.65 4.52 -10.89
C GLY A 289 -5.75 3.99 -9.97
N ALA A 290 -6.38 4.88 -9.18
CA ALA A 290 -7.46 4.53 -8.27
C ALA A 290 -8.66 3.91 -8.99
N ILE A 291 -9.07 4.48 -10.10
CA ILE A 291 -10.21 3.97 -10.89
C ILE A 291 -10.04 2.49 -11.21
N ALA A 292 -8.90 2.13 -11.76
CA ALA A 292 -8.67 0.78 -12.19
C ALA A 292 -8.50 -0.21 -11.01
N ASN A 293 -7.82 0.21 -9.91
CA ASN A 293 -7.70 -0.63 -8.72
C ASN A 293 -9.05 -0.85 -8.02
N PHE A 294 -9.91 0.18 -7.97
CA PHE A 294 -11.25 0.06 -7.39
C PHE A 294 -12.12 -0.89 -8.21
N LEU A 295 -12.14 -0.73 -9.55
CA LEU A 295 -12.87 -1.62 -10.45
C LEU A 295 -12.36 -3.06 -10.38
N ALA A 296 -11.03 -3.25 -10.35
CA ALA A 296 -10.43 -4.58 -10.22
C ALA A 296 -10.86 -5.26 -8.92
N ALA A 297 -10.79 -4.58 -7.79
CA ALA A 297 -11.20 -5.11 -6.49
C ALA A 297 -12.71 -5.43 -6.47
N ARG A 298 -13.55 -4.54 -6.99
CA ARG A 298 -15.00 -4.77 -7.12
C ARG A 298 -15.32 -5.97 -7.99
N PHE A 299 -14.56 -6.16 -9.07
CA PHE A 299 -14.72 -7.28 -9.99
C PHE A 299 -14.28 -8.61 -9.38
N VAL A 300 -13.22 -8.61 -8.58
CA VAL A 300 -12.69 -9.79 -7.89
C VAL A 300 -13.58 -10.27 -6.75
N LYS A 301 -14.26 -9.35 -6.06
CA LYS A 301 -15.01 -9.62 -4.81
C LYS A 301 -15.95 -10.85 -4.85
N PRO A 302 -16.71 -11.14 -5.93
CA PRO A 302 -17.54 -12.34 -6.00
C PRO A 302 -16.76 -13.67 -6.08
N HIS A 303 -15.45 -13.61 -6.37
CA HIS A 303 -14.60 -14.79 -6.60
C HIS A 303 -13.71 -15.11 -5.40
N THR A 304 -13.08 -14.10 -4.81
CA THR A 304 -12.17 -14.28 -3.66
C THR A 304 -12.07 -13.01 -2.83
N SER A 305 -11.66 -13.17 -1.57
CA SER A 305 -11.39 -12.09 -0.64
C SER A 305 -9.89 -11.79 -0.49
N CYS A 306 -9.01 -12.54 -1.18
CA CYS A 306 -7.56 -12.36 -1.10
C CYS A 306 -6.89 -12.56 -2.44
N VAL A 307 -6.03 -11.60 -2.83
CA VAL A 307 -5.33 -11.60 -4.12
C VAL A 307 -3.85 -11.31 -3.96
N LEU A 308 -3.05 -11.78 -4.93
CA LEU A 308 -1.67 -11.31 -5.13
C LEU A 308 -1.63 -10.14 -6.12
N THR A 309 -0.61 -9.30 -5.98
CA THR A 309 -0.33 -8.18 -6.88
C THR A 309 1.17 -7.94 -7.03
N GLY A 310 1.57 -7.33 -8.14
CA GLY A 310 2.96 -6.97 -8.45
C GLY A 310 3.43 -5.61 -7.93
N GLU A 311 2.67 -4.96 -7.04
CA GLU A 311 3.04 -3.65 -6.48
C GLU A 311 4.32 -3.73 -5.65
N GLY A 312 5.14 -2.66 -5.65
CA GLY A 312 6.41 -2.56 -4.96
C GLY A 312 7.64 -2.83 -5.84
N ALA A 313 7.48 -3.50 -6.97
CA ALA A 313 8.59 -3.81 -7.88
C ALA A 313 9.21 -2.55 -8.51
N ASP A 314 8.37 -1.59 -8.89
CA ASP A 314 8.81 -0.35 -9.55
C ASP A 314 9.69 0.50 -8.62
N GLU A 315 9.30 0.62 -7.37
CA GLU A 315 9.96 1.43 -6.36
C GLU A 315 11.34 0.88 -6.03
N PHE A 316 11.42 -0.40 -5.66
CA PHE A 316 12.66 -1.00 -5.15
C PHE A 316 13.63 -1.46 -6.25
N LEU A 317 13.14 -1.72 -7.46
CA LEU A 317 13.95 -2.25 -8.56
C LEU A 317 14.12 -1.27 -9.74
N GLY A 318 13.68 -0.02 -9.57
CA GLY A 318 13.87 1.02 -10.58
C GLY A 318 13.03 0.79 -11.84
N GLY A 319 11.69 0.78 -11.69
CA GLY A 319 10.78 0.47 -12.78
C GLY A 319 10.20 1.68 -13.52
N TYR A 320 10.52 2.90 -13.12
CA TYR A 320 9.95 4.13 -13.69
C TYR A 320 10.85 4.75 -14.76
N ASP A 321 11.04 4.06 -15.89
CA ASP A 321 11.98 4.39 -16.97
C ASP A 321 11.92 5.86 -17.41
N GLY A 322 10.73 6.48 -17.46
CA GLY A 322 10.58 7.88 -17.86
C GLY A 322 11.11 8.91 -16.86
N GLN A 323 11.20 8.54 -15.58
CA GLN A 323 11.69 9.42 -14.52
C GLN A 323 13.22 9.37 -14.41
N PHE A 324 13.84 8.25 -14.75
CA PHE A 324 15.31 8.11 -14.70
C PHE A 324 16.01 8.94 -15.76
N LYS A 325 15.36 9.22 -16.90
CA LYS A 325 15.88 10.10 -17.95
C LYS A 325 16.08 11.55 -17.49
N GLN A 326 15.61 11.90 -16.29
CA GLN A 326 15.85 13.20 -15.67
C GLN A 326 17.20 13.24 -14.92
N GLY A 327 17.81 12.09 -14.62
CA GLY A 327 19.13 11.99 -13.99
C GLY A 327 20.25 11.96 -15.04
N GLU A 328 21.23 12.85 -14.90
CA GLU A 328 22.36 12.95 -15.84
C GLU A 328 23.46 11.90 -15.54
N ASN A 329 23.49 11.38 -14.31
CA ASN A 329 24.50 10.43 -13.84
C ASN A 329 23.90 9.39 -12.88
N PRO A 330 24.62 8.27 -12.59
CA PRO A 330 24.12 7.21 -11.72
C PRO A 330 23.73 7.63 -10.29
N GLU A 331 24.37 8.65 -9.72
CA GLU A 331 24.08 9.15 -8.37
C GLU A 331 22.75 9.90 -8.35
N GLU A 332 22.46 10.69 -9.35
CA GLU A 332 21.16 11.36 -9.51
C GLU A 332 20.03 10.36 -9.73
N VAL A 333 20.26 9.34 -10.55
CA VAL A 333 19.30 8.26 -10.77
C VAL A 333 19.03 7.50 -9.45
N ALA A 334 20.07 7.19 -8.67
CA ALA A 334 19.92 6.58 -7.37
C ALA A 334 19.10 7.47 -6.42
N SER A 335 19.38 8.77 -6.39
CA SER A 335 18.62 9.74 -5.60
C SER A 335 17.14 9.82 -6.01
N ILE A 336 16.79 9.66 -7.29
CA ILE A 336 15.41 9.58 -7.76
C ILE A 336 14.74 8.32 -7.23
N VAL A 337 15.42 7.16 -7.31
CA VAL A 337 14.90 5.89 -6.79
C VAL A 337 14.64 5.97 -5.29
N ASP A 338 15.57 6.52 -4.51
CA ASP A 338 15.42 6.69 -3.06
C ASP A 338 14.21 7.57 -2.72
N ARG A 339 13.99 8.64 -3.47
CA ARG A 339 12.81 9.51 -3.29
C ARG A 339 11.51 8.77 -3.60
N LEU A 340 11.46 7.97 -4.66
CA LEU A 340 10.29 7.16 -5.02
C LEU A 340 9.95 6.13 -3.94
N ILE A 341 10.97 5.48 -3.37
CA ILE A 341 10.78 4.56 -2.22
C ILE A 341 10.18 5.32 -1.03
N ASN A 342 10.70 6.50 -0.73
CA ASN A 342 10.26 7.29 0.41
C ASN A 342 8.81 7.81 0.29
N VAL A 343 8.27 8.00 -0.92
CA VAL A 343 6.87 8.45 -1.12
C VAL A 343 5.91 7.31 -1.47
N ALA A 344 6.40 6.09 -1.62
CA ALA A 344 5.59 4.93 -2.02
C ALA A 344 4.41 4.70 -1.07
N HIS A 345 4.63 4.86 0.24
CA HIS A 345 3.62 4.60 1.28
C HIS A 345 2.36 5.47 1.15
N ASN A 346 2.47 6.71 0.65
CA ASN A 346 1.36 7.63 0.49
C ASN A 346 1.03 7.94 -1.00
N THR A 347 1.50 7.10 -1.91
CA THR A 347 1.17 7.12 -3.35
C THR A 347 0.73 5.74 -3.81
N ALA A 348 1.65 4.91 -4.32
CA ALA A 348 1.35 3.59 -4.90
C ALA A 348 0.77 2.62 -3.87
N LEU A 349 1.38 2.50 -2.68
CA LEU A 349 0.95 1.55 -1.65
C LEU A 349 -0.38 1.98 -1.03
N GLN A 350 -0.57 3.28 -0.77
CA GLN A 350 -1.86 3.81 -0.31
C GLN A 350 -2.96 3.51 -1.33
N ARG A 351 -2.71 3.78 -2.60
CA ARG A 351 -3.67 3.49 -3.68
C ARG A 351 -4.10 2.03 -3.65
N LEU A 352 -3.15 1.09 -3.64
CA LEU A 352 -3.47 -0.33 -3.61
C LEU A 352 -4.27 -0.70 -2.36
N ASP A 353 -3.74 -0.45 -1.16
CA ASP A 353 -4.36 -0.88 0.10
C ASP A 353 -5.78 -0.32 0.24
N ARG A 354 -5.97 0.99 0.00
CA ARG A 354 -7.25 1.67 0.17
C ARG A 354 -8.33 1.12 -0.76
N LEU A 355 -7.99 0.93 -2.04
CA LEU A 355 -9.00 0.63 -3.03
C LEU A 355 -9.37 -0.84 -3.05
N VAL A 356 -8.46 -1.73 -2.69
CA VAL A 356 -8.83 -3.14 -2.49
C VAL A 356 -9.61 -3.32 -1.18
N ALA A 357 -9.20 -2.65 -0.09
CA ALA A 357 -9.92 -2.66 1.17
C ALA A 357 -11.32 -2.05 1.08
N ALA A 358 -11.53 -1.02 0.25
CA ALA A 358 -12.84 -0.43 -0.04
C ALA A 358 -13.88 -1.48 -0.50
N ASN A 359 -13.41 -2.56 -1.10
CA ASN A 359 -14.21 -3.69 -1.53
C ASN A 359 -14.09 -4.93 -0.61
N SER A 360 -13.51 -4.77 0.57
CA SER A 360 -13.27 -5.88 1.51
C SER A 360 -12.44 -7.01 0.88
N ILE A 361 -11.35 -6.64 0.20
CA ILE A 361 -10.36 -7.55 -0.37
C ILE A 361 -9.01 -7.32 0.31
N GLU A 362 -8.27 -8.38 0.58
CA GLU A 362 -6.87 -8.33 1.01
C GLU A 362 -5.94 -8.47 -0.20
N ALA A 363 -5.07 -7.49 -0.42
CA ALA A 363 -3.98 -7.61 -1.38
C ALA A 363 -2.69 -7.97 -0.66
N ARG A 364 -1.94 -8.92 -1.21
CA ARG A 364 -0.62 -9.34 -0.74
C ARG A 364 0.43 -9.06 -1.82
N THR A 365 1.56 -8.52 -1.40
CA THR A 365 2.59 -7.95 -2.27
C THR A 365 3.94 -8.67 -2.06
N PRO A 366 4.27 -9.72 -2.83
CA PRO A 366 5.55 -10.43 -2.66
C PRO A 366 6.78 -9.54 -2.82
N PHE A 367 6.75 -8.53 -3.69
CA PHE A 367 7.84 -7.57 -3.87
C PHE A 367 8.13 -6.72 -2.63
N LEU A 368 7.15 -6.55 -1.74
CA LEU A 368 7.29 -5.83 -0.47
C LEU A 368 7.59 -6.77 0.71
N ASP A 369 8.07 -7.97 0.44
CA ASP A 369 8.65 -8.83 1.47
C ASP A 369 9.88 -8.15 2.07
N THR A 370 9.99 -8.17 3.40
CA THR A 370 11.08 -7.47 4.11
C THR A 370 12.46 -7.87 3.60
N ARG A 371 12.67 -9.16 3.26
CA ARG A 371 13.94 -9.65 2.70
C ARG A 371 14.16 -9.19 1.26
N VAL A 372 13.09 -9.16 0.45
CA VAL A 372 13.19 -8.65 -0.93
C VAL A 372 13.57 -7.18 -0.90
N MET A 373 12.90 -6.37 -0.08
CA MET A 373 13.20 -4.94 0.07
C MET A 373 14.63 -4.71 0.57
N ASP A 374 15.05 -5.41 1.65
CA ASP A 374 16.39 -5.28 2.22
C ASP A 374 17.47 -5.59 1.17
N PHE A 375 17.34 -6.70 0.45
CA PHE A 375 18.30 -7.05 -0.59
C PHE A 375 18.27 -6.05 -1.76
N CYS A 376 17.09 -5.60 -2.19
CA CYS A 376 16.99 -4.60 -3.24
C CYS A 376 17.64 -3.25 -2.85
N LEU A 377 17.67 -2.90 -1.56
CA LEU A 377 18.40 -1.71 -1.10
C LEU A 377 19.92 -1.89 -1.09
N LYS A 378 20.42 -3.11 -0.93
CA LYS A 378 21.86 -3.42 -0.93
C LYS A 378 22.48 -3.45 -2.33
N ILE A 379 21.72 -3.83 -3.36
CA ILE A 379 22.25 -3.90 -4.72
C ILE A 379 22.39 -2.51 -5.37
N PRO A 380 23.51 -2.26 -6.11
CA PRO A 380 23.76 -0.97 -6.72
C PRO A 380 22.76 -0.65 -7.85
N ILE A 381 22.62 0.65 -8.15
CA ILE A 381 21.71 1.14 -9.19
C ILE A 381 21.98 0.52 -10.57
N SER A 382 23.24 0.20 -10.88
CA SER A 382 23.64 -0.46 -12.13
C SER A 382 23.06 -1.87 -12.30
N CYS A 383 22.66 -2.53 -11.22
CA CYS A 383 21.91 -3.78 -11.28
C CYS A 383 20.42 -3.57 -11.56
N LYS A 384 19.88 -2.43 -11.19
CA LYS A 384 18.47 -2.08 -11.35
C LYS A 384 18.17 -1.48 -12.71
N ILE A 385 19.07 -0.63 -13.21
CA ILE A 385 18.91 0.12 -14.46
C ILE A 385 20.12 -0.15 -15.35
N HIS A 386 19.88 -0.55 -16.60
CA HIS A 386 20.92 -1.03 -17.50
C HIS A 386 20.95 -0.30 -18.84
N GLY A 387 22.17 -0.05 -19.33
CA GLY A 387 22.46 0.47 -20.66
C GLY A 387 22.12 1.94 -20.87
N GLN A 388 22.41 2.44 -22.07
CA GLN A 388 22.10 3.84 -22.46
C GLN A 388 20.62 4.12 -22.57
N GLU A 389 19.81 3.08 -22.83
CA GLU A 389 18.34 3.14 -22.87
C GLU A 389 17.71 3.19 -21.49
N GLN A 390 18.52 3.05 -20.41
CA GLN A 390 18.07 3.03 -19.01
C GLN A 390 16.92 2.04 -18.77
N VAL A 391 17.12 0.78 -19.19
CA VAL A 391 16.15 -0.28 -19.00
C VAL A 391 16.02 -0.61 -17.52
N GLY A 392 14.88 -0.29 -16.94
CA GLY A 392 14.58 -0.54 -15.52
C GLY A 392 14.34 -2.02 -15.20
N LYS A 393 14.43 -2.36 -13.91
CA LYS A 393 14.26 -3.73 -13.38
C LYS A 393 15.21 -4.75 -14.02
N TRP A 394 16.41 -4.34 -14.37
CA TRP A 394 17.32 -5.19 -15.13
C TRP A 394 17.62 -6.51 -14.44
N VAL A 395 18.00 -6.48 -13.17
CA VAL A 395 18.26 -7.70 -12.38
C VAL A 395 17.05 -8.61 -12.30
N LEU A 396 15.83 -8.06 -12.23
CA LEU A 396 14.58 -8.81 -12.20
C LEU A 396 14.34 -9.53 -13.54
N ARG A 397 14.51 -8.83 -14.66
CA ARG A 397 14.39 -9.41 -16.00
C ARG A 397 15.36 -10.55 -16.19
N GLN A 398 16.62 -10.36 -15.82
CA GLN A 398 17.67 -11.37 -15.92
C GLN A 398 17.48 -12.55 -14.95
N ALA A 399 16.90 -12.31 -13.78
CA ALA A 399 16.57 -13.35 -12.82
C ALA A 399 15.53 -14.37 -13.34
N PHE A 400 14.63 -13.91 -14.23
CA PHE A 400 13.56 -14.73 -14.78
C PHE A 400 13.70 -14.98 -16.30
N GLU A 401 14.89 -14.77 -16.85
CA GLU A 401 15.19 -15.13 -18.25
C GLU A 401 14.86 -16.60 -18.51
N GLY A 402 14.19 -16.87 -19.62
CA GLY A 402 13.72 -18.21 -19.99
C GLY A 402 12.46 -18.71 -19.25
N CYS A 403 11.93 -17.94 -18.25
CA CYS A 403 10.70 -18.32 -17.55
C CYS A 403 9.44 -17.76 -18.24
N LEU A 404 9.57 -16.60 -18.86
CA LEU A 404 8.50 -15.93 -19.63
C LEU A 404 8.99 -15.63 -21.04
N PRO A 405 8.09 -15.49 -22.02
CA PRO A 405 8.45 -15.04 -23.35
C PRO A 405 9.08 -13.64 -23.33
N ASP A 406 10.04 -13.39 -24.21
CA ASP A 406 10.78 -12.12 -24.28
C ASP A 406 9.88 -10.90 -24.45
N HIS A 407 8.81 -10.99 -25.22
CA HIS A 407 7.87 -9.88 -25.40
C HIS A 407 7.10 -9.50 -24.14
N ILE A 408 7.01 -10.39 -23.15
CA ILE A 408 6.49 -10.09 -21.80
C ILE A 408 7.64 -9.63 -20.88
N LEU A 409 8.77 -10.34 -20.91
CA LEU A 409 9.89 -10.09 -20.01
C LEU A 409 10.58 -8.75 -20.29
N TYR A 410 10.75 -8.35 -21.54
CA TYR A 410 11.46 -7.15 -21.98
C TYR A 410 10.54 -6.03 -22.48
N GLN A 411 9.22 -6.12 -22.21
CA GLN A 411 8.32 -5.04 -22.55
C GLN A 411 8.70 -3.72 -21.84
N PRO A 412 8.50 -2.56 -22.49
CA PRO A 412 8.72 -1.27 -21.85
C PRO A 412 7.69 -1.03 -20.74
N LYS A 413 8.10 -0.35 -19.67
CA LYS A 413 7.17 0.06 -18.61
C LYS A 413 6.12 1.01 -19.17
N ARG A 414 4.86 0.73 -18.86
CA ARG A 414 3.74 1.65 -19.05
C ARG A 414 3.08 1.90 -17.70
N PHE A 415 2.76 3.16 -17.45
CA PHE A 415 1.91 3.46 -16.29
C PHE A 415 0.53 2.86 -16.53
N PHE A 416 -0.06 2.30 -15.49
CA PHE A 416 -1.35 1.60 -15.58
C PHE A 416 -2.45 2.52 -16.16
N ALA A 417 -2.50 3.78 -15.75
CA ALA A 417 -3.45 4.76 -16.27
C ALA A 417 -3.27 5.06 -17.77
N GLN A 418 -2.03 5.04 -18.28
CA GLN A 418 -1.73 5.25 -19.70
C GLN A 418 -1.99 3.99 -20.52
N GLY A 419 -1.63 2.83 -19.98
CA GLY A 419 -1.86 1.52 -20.63
C GLY A 419 -3.35 1.17 -20.74
N SER A 420 -4.17 1.64 -19.79
CA SER A 420 -5.63 1.41 -19.77
C SER A 420 -6.45 2.46 -20.54
N GLY A 421 -5.89 3.65 -20.83
CA GLY A 421 -6.61 4.76 -21.49
C GLY A 421 -7.43 5.66 -20.53
N VAL A 422 -7.41 5.39 -19.23
CA VAL A 422 -8.15 6.14 -18.20
C VAL A 422 -7.82 7.63 -18.18
N ALA A 423 -6.54 7.98 -18.31
CA ALA A 423 -6.08 9.37 -18.20
C ALA A 423 -6.78 10.33 -19.18
N TRP A 424 -7.01 9.91 -20.43
CA TRP A 424 -7.67 10.75 -21.42
C TRP A 424 -9.13 11.04 -21.08
N ILE A 425 -9.88 10.01 -20.62
CA ILE A 425 -11.29 10.17 -20.23
C ILE A 425 -11.40 11.07 -19.01
N MET A 426 -10.55 10.86 -18.02
CA MET A 426 -10.56 11.61 -16.77
C MET A 426 -10.31 13.11 -17.02
N ARG A 427 -9.33 13.42 -17.87
CA ARG A 427 -9.06 14.79 -18.30
C ARG A 427 -10.27 15.41 -19.01
N SER A 428 -10.82 14.71 -20.00
CA SER A 428 -11.99 15.18 -20.73
C SER A 428 -13.22 15.40 -19.83
N LEU A 429 -13.36 14.56 -18.78
CA LEU A 429 -14.39 14.73 -17.78
C LEU A 429 -14.17 16.00 -16.94
N ALA A 430 -12.95 16.21 -16.45
CA ALA A 430 -12.62 17.39 -15.65
C ALA A 430 -12.82 18.70 -16.43
N GLU A 431 -12.40 18.75 -17.69
CA GLU A 431 -12.57 19.92 -18.59
C GLU A 431 -14.05 20.31 -18.84
N LYS A 432 -15.00 19.37 -18.64
CA LYS A 432 -16.45 19.68 -18.68
C LYS A 432 -16.93 20.41 -17.42
N HIS A 433 -16.19 20.35 -16.31
CA HIS A 433 -16.59 20.87 -15.00
C HIS A 433 -15.73 22.01 -14.51
N ILE A 434 -14.50 22.12 -14.95
CA ILE A 434 -13.48 23.09 -14.48
C ILE A 434 -12.84 23.78 -15.67
N SER A 435 -12.72 25.10 -15.58
CA SER A 435 -11.98 25.92 -16.56
C SER A 435 -10.59 26.27 -16.07
N GLU A 436 -9.68 26.59 -17.01
CA GLU A 436 -8.33 27.09 -16.70
C GLU A 436 -8.35 28.38 -15.88
N SER A 437 -9.37 29.23 -16.05
CA SER A 437 -9.52 30.44 -15.24
C SER A 437 -9.85 30.13 -13.79
N GLU A 438 -10.64 29.10 -13.50
CA GLU A 438 -10.95 28.67 -12.14
C GLU A 438 -9.72 28.07 -11.46
N LEU A 439 -8.88 27.31 -12.19
CA LEU A 439 -7.60 26.83 -11.69
C LEU A 439 -6.66 27.98 -11.35
N ALA A 440 -6.53 28.96 -12.25
CA ALA A 440 -5.71 30.13 -12.01
C ALA A 440 -6.19 30.98 -10.82
N GLU A 441 -7.51 31.08 -10.61
CA GLU A 441 -8.10 31.76 -9.45
C GLU A 441 -7.80 31.00 -8.16
N HIS A 442 -8.02 29.66 -8.15
CA HIS A 442 -7.72 28.79 -7.00
C HIS A 442 -6.26 28.96 -6.54
N ASN A 443 -5.30 28.91 -7.47
CA ASN A 443 -3.88 28.98 -7.18
C ASN A 443 -3.39 30.38 -6.72
N ARG A 444 -4.23 31.43 -6.84
CA ARG A 444 -3.95 32.79 -6.32
C ARG A 444 -4.42 32.99 -4.89
N ILE A 445 -5.29 32.13 -4.38
CA ILE A 445 -5.84 32.25 -3.04
C ILE A 445 -4.80 31.78 -2.02
N GLU A 446 -4.37 32.68 -1.15
CA GLU A 446 -3.43 32.34 -0.06
C GLU A 446 -4.02 31.27 0.86
N GLY A 447 -3.20 30.24 1.17
CA GLY A 447 -3.61 29.11 2.02
C GLY A 447 -4.20 27.91 1.28
N ASN A 448 -4.56 28.06 -0.02
CA ASN A 448 -4.93 26.93 -0.84
C ASN A 448 -3.70 26.09 -1.23
N PRO A 449 -3.83 24.76 -1.36
CA PRO A 449 -2.76 23.96 -1.98
C PRO A 449 -2.62 24.36 -3.45
N TRP A 450 -1.39 24.44 -3.93
CA TRP A 450 -1.16 24.64 -5.35
C TRP A 450 -1.52 23.38 -6.14
N LEU A 451 -2.32 23.53 -7.19
CA LEU A 451 -2.79 22.45 -8.05
C LEU A 451 -2.23 22.58 -9.46
N SER A 452 -1.85 21.46 -10.07
CA SER A 452 -1.12 21.42 -11.33
C SER A 452 -2.00 21.46 -12.57
N SER A 453 -3.27 21.05 -12.46
CA SER A 453 -4.17 20.88 -13.60
C SER A 453 -5.65 21.10 -13.22
N VAL A 454 -6.48 21.30 -14.25
CA VAL A 454 -7.95 21.34 -14.09
C VAL A 454 -8.49 20.02 -13.54
N GLU A 455 -7.85 18.90 -13.85
CA GLU A 455 -8.17 17.59 -13.30
C GLU A 455 -7.98 17.59 -11.79
N GLU A 456 -6.81 18.03 -11.34
CA GLU A 456 -6.49 18.06 -9.92
C GLU A 456 -7.44 18.97 -9.16
N LEU A 457 -7.87 20.11 -9.73
CA LEU A 457 -8.87 20.98 -9.13
C LEU A 457 -10.26 20.31 -9.05
N TYR A 458 -10.63 19.54 -10.07
CA TYR A 458 -11.87 18.79 -10.06
C TYR A 458 -11.89 17.76 -8.93
N TYR A 459 -10.82 16.98 -8.79
CA TYR A 459 -10.68 15.98 -7.73
C TYR A 459 -10.57 16.62 -6.35
N TYR A 460 -9.87 17.74 -6.23
CA TYR A 460 -9.79 18.53 -5.00
C TYR A 460 -11.18 18.97 -4.50
N ARG A 461 -12.03 19.45 -5.38
CA ARG A 461 -13.41 19.84 -5.02
C ARG A 461 -14.19 18.65 -4.45
N ILE A 462 -14.12 17.48 -5.10
CA ILE A 462 -14.74 16.24 -4.60
C ILE A 462 -14.13 15.83 -3.25
N PHE A 463 -12.82 15.91 -3.12
CA PHE A 463 -12.12 15.59 -1.88
C PHE A 463 -12.57 16.48 -0.72
N LYS A 464 -12.72 17.78 -0.94
CA LYS A 464 -13.11 18.75 0.10
C LYS A 464 -14.55 18.55 0.61
N GLU A 465 -15.42 17.86 -0.11
CA GLU A 465 -16.76 17.49 0.39
C GLU A 465 -16.66 16.56 1.62
N THR A 466 -15.64 15.71 1.66
CA THR A 466 -15.41 14.79 2.79
C THR A 466 -14.37 15.34 3.77
N PHE A 467 -13.32 15.99 3.29
CA PHE A 467 -12.16 16.43 4.06
C PHE A 467 -12.04 17.96 4.10
N PRO A 468 -13.00 18.68 4.77
CA PRO A 468 -13.05 20.14 4.71
C PRO A 468 -11.88 20.83 5.43
N GLN A 469 -11.27 20.20 6.45
CA GLN A 469 -10.20 20.82 7.23
C GLN A 469 -8.89 20.87 6.43
N PRO A 470 -8.09 21.97 6.53
CA PRO A 470 -6.80 22.09 5.83
C PRO A 470 -5.73 21.04 6.24
N ALA A 471 -5.90 20.43 7.41
CA ALA A 471 -4.99 19.38 7.87
C ALA A 471 -4.93 18.19 6.88
N PHE A 472 -6.06 17.85 6.25
CA PHE A 472 -6.13 16.74 5.30
C PHE A 472 -5.44 17.04 3.96
N ASP A 473 -5.33 18.30 3.55
CA ASP A 473 -4.62 18.68 2.31
C ASP A 473 -3.12 18.35 2.42
N ARG A 474 -2.57 18.36 3.63
CA ARG A 474 -1.17 18.02 3.92
C ARG A 474 -0.87 16.52 3.93
N LEU A 475 -1.92 15.69 4.03
CA LEU A 475 -1.78 14.23 4.00
C LEU A 475 -1.67 13.69 2.56
N VAL A 476 -2.03 14.50 1.57
CA VAL A 476 -2.05 14.07 0.17
C VAL A 476 -0.62 13.92 -0.35
N GLY A 477 -0.22 12.70 -0.62
CA GLY A 477 1.06 12.37 -1.25
C GLY A 477 1.14 12.92 -2.66
N ARG A 478 2.36 13.24 -3.08
CA ARG A 478 2.63 13.74 -4.42
C ARG A 478 3.65 12.84 -5.09
N TRP A 479 3.35 12.42 -6.30
CA TRP A 479 4.25 11.66 -7.14
C TRP A 479 5.28 12.58 -7.82
N ASP A 480 6.00 13.34 -7.00
CA ASP A 480 7.04 14.27 -7.47
C ASP A 480 8.41 13.85 -6.91
N PRO A 481 9.28 13.24 -7.75
CA PRO A 481 10.61 12.81 -7.31
C PRO A 481 11.52 13.96 -6.92
N LEU A 482 11.15 15.22 -7.19
CA LEU A 482 11.94 16.41 -6.85
C LEU A 482 11.54 17.04 -5.51
N ARG A 483 10.43 16.61 -4.88
CA ARG A 483 10.07 17.09 -3.54
C ARG A 483 10.92 16.44 -2.46
N PRO A 484 11.28 17.20 -1.40
CA PRO A 484 11.90 16.62 -0.20
C PRO A 484 10.99 15.56 0.40
N ALA A 485 11.57 14.43 0.78
CA ALA A 485 10.82 13.40 1.47
C ALA A 485 10.26 13.94 2.80
N PHE A 486 9.02 13.60 3.12
CA PHE A 486 8.33 13.93 4.37
C PHE A 486 9.16 13.64 5.64
N PHE A 487 10.00 12.61 5.61
CA PHE A 487 10.89 12.22 6.71
C PHE A 487 11.98 13.23 7.04
N LEU A 488 12.44 14.03 6.07
CA LEU A 488 13.45 15.08 6.31
C LEU A 488 12.89 16.24 7.13
N GLU A 489 11.56 16.41 7.17
CA GLU A 489 10.93 17.43 8.02
C GLU A 489 10.71 16.93 9.46
N LEU A 490 10.45 15.63 9.65
CA LEU A 490 10.32 15.04 11.00
C LEU A 490 11.65 15.04 11.76
N GLU A 491 12.77 14.76 11.09
CA GLU A 491 14.10 14.81 11.72
C GLU A 491 14.49 16.22 12.17
N LYS A 492 13.99 17.27 11.51
CA LYS A 492 14.21 18.67 11.91
C LYS A 492 13.33 19.14 13.08
N THR A 493 12.24 18.45 13.36
CA THR A 493 11.30 18.79 14.45
C THR A 493 11.53 17.99 15.72
N THR A 494 12.38 16.96 15.68
CA THR A 494 12.76 16.10 16.81
C THR A 494 14.19 16.34 17.32
N SER A 495 14.92 17.31 16.75
CA SER A 495 16.27 17.74 17.21
C SER A 495 16.23 18.93 18.15
#